data_d3ebb683183e8913c325e99ac16e0c8e
#
_entry.id   d3ebb683183e8913c325e99ac16e0c8e
#
_cell.length_a   1.000
_cell.length_b   1.000
_cell.length_c   1.000
_cell.angle_alpha   90.00
_cell.angle_beta   90.00
_cell.angle_gamma   90.00
#
_symmetry.space_group_name_H-M   'P 1'
#
loop_
_entity.id
_entity.type
_entity.pdbx_description
1 polymer ?
#
loop_
_entity_poly.entity_id
_entity_poly.type
_entity_poly.pdbx_seq_one_letter_code
_entity_poly.pdbx_strand_id
1 'polypeptide(L)'
;MSEPLRVALVCEGPTDKIVLAAILPGLLRRPVVVTMVQPMEEELGGGGALGFGWRGVRRWCQEVRAGRLSTLEDWLSQTDLLIIHLDGDVAREPDVACARPCPPAEDTADALRAVLLNDLGLSAPPPGLLITTPMDATEAWLLPILRDVQTSECAADPAARFIGGEPKLMNQSRKKQTARYRAASRDISAHWTRARGLSQLDRLERELAPWASR
;
A
#
# COMPACT_ATOMS: atom_id res chain seq x y z
N MET A 1 10.23 -26.54 -4.76
CA MET A 1 9.69 -25.29 -4.18
C MET A 1 9.70 -24.26 -5.30
N SER A 2 8.58 -23.57 -5.53
CA SER A 2 8.52 -22.51 -6.55
C SER A 2 9.42 -21.35 -6.14
N GLU A 3 10.07 -20.72 -7.11
CA GLU A 3 10.84 -19.49 -6.90
C GLU A 3 9.93 -18.39 -6.31
N PRO A 4 10.42 -17.61 -5.32
CA PRO A 4 9.63 -16.53 -4.75
C PRO A 4 9.33 -15.44 -5.77
N LEU A 5 8.11 -14.92 -5.77
CA LEU A 5 7.73 -13.78 -6.61
C LEU A 5 8.41 -12.51 -6.10
N ARG A 6 9.04 -11.76 -6.99
CA ARG A 6 9.73 -10.50 -6.68
C ARG A 6 8.79 -9.32 -6.88
N VAL A 7 8.51 -8.60 -5.81
CA VAL A 7 7.63 -7.44 -5.80
C VAL A 7 8.43 -6.19 -5.46
N ALA A 8 8.46 -5.22 -6.37
CA ALA A 8 8.89 -3.86 -6.07
C ALA A 8 7.71 -3.08 -5.46
N LEU A 9 7.96 -2.33 -4.40
CA LEU A 9 6.93 -1.60 -3.67
C LEU A 9 7.28 -0.12 -3.54
N VAL A 10 6.39 0.73 -4.03
CA VAL A 10 6.34 2.17 -3.79
C VAL A 10 5.22 2.43 -2.78
N CYS A 11 5.53 2.97 -1.61
CA CYS A 11 4.55 3.17 -0.53
C CYS A 11 4.91 4.38 0.33
N GLU A 12 4.05 4.72 1.28
CA GLU A 12 4.26 5.88 2.15
C GLU A 12 5.35 5.65 3.19
N GLY A 13 5.50 4.40 3.64
CA GLY A 13 6.46 4.08 4.68
C GLY A 13 6.67 2.59 4.95
N PRO A 14 7.54 2.29 5.93
CA PRO A 14 7.90 0.91 6.24
C PRO A 14 6.76 0.09 6.86
N THR A 15 5.73 0.72 7.44
CA THR A 15 4.55 0.03 7.96
C THR A 15 3.76 -0.64 6.85
N ASP A 16 3.57 0.04 5.74
CA ASP A 16 2.86 -0.48 4.56
C ASP A 16 3.59 -1.68 3.97
N LYS A 17 4.93 -1.57 3.86
CA LYS A 17 5.77 -2.71 3.45
C LYS A 17 5.55 -3.93 4.34
N ILE A 18 5.51 -3.76 5.66
CA ILE A 18 5.33 -4.87 6.60
C ILE A 18 3.97 -5.53 6.39
N VAL A 19 2.92 -4.74 6.24
CA VAL A 19 1.56 -5.25 6.04
C VAL A 19 1.45 -5.98 4.71
N LEU A 20 1.88 -5.36 3.60
CA LEU A 20 1.83 -6.00 2.29
C LEU A 20 2.69 -7.26 2.22
N ALA A 21 3.91 -7.25 2.80
CA ALA A 21 4.75 -8.44 2.87
C ALA A 21 4.12 -9.58 3.66
N ALA A 22 3.24 -9.28 4.63
CA ALA A 22 2.52 -10.28 5.40
C ALA A 22 1.27 -10.83 4.67
N ILE A 23 0.59 -10.00 3.87
CA ILE A 23 -0.65 -10.37 3.17
C ILE A 23 -0.39 -11.03 1.81
N LEU A 24 0.56 -10.52 1.02
CA LEU A 24 0.82 -10.96 -0.35
C LEU A 24 1.08 -12.46 -0.52
N PRO A 25 1.85 -13.13 0.36
CA PRO A 25 2.02 -14.59 0.24
C PRO A 25 0.71 -15.35 0.35
N GLY A 26 -0.24 -14.89 1.15
CA GLY A 26 -1.56 -15.48 1.29
C GLY A 26 -2.44 -15.25 0.05
N LEU A 27 -2.44 -14.05 -0.50
CA LEU A 27 -3.16 -13.69 -1.74
C LEU A 27 -2.63 -14.47 -2.95
N LEU A 28 -1.33 -14.58 -3.07
CA LEU A 28 -0.64 -15.21 -4.20
C LEU A 28 -0.46 -16.73 -4.05
N ARG A 29 -0.68 -17.29 -2.84
CA ARG A 29 -0.48 -18.71 -2.50
C ARG A 29 0.92 -19.22 -2.84
N ARG A 30 1.93 -18.36 -2.73
CA ARG A 30 3.34 -18.65 -3.00
C ARG A 30 4.24 -17.71 -2.21
N PRO A 31 5.54 -18.06 -2.03
CA PRO A 31 6.50 -17.17 -1.41
C PRO A 31 6.66 -15.86 -2.20
N VAL A 32 6.84 -14.75 -1.48
CA VAL A 32 7.00 -13.41 -2.06
C VAL A 32 8.17 -12.71 -1.38
N VAL A 33 8.99 -12.02 -2.16
CA VAL A 33 10.02 -11.10 -1.68
C VAL A 33 9.60 -9.68 -2.04
N VAL A 34 9.37 -8.85 -1.04
CA VAL A 34 8.96 -7.45 -1.21
C VAL A 34 10.16 -6.53 -0.98
N THR A 35 10.57 -5.83 -2.02
CA THR A 35 11.62 -4.80 -1.96
C THR A 35 10.98 -3.43 -2.02
N MET A 36 11.21 -2.60 -0.99
CA MET A 36 10.73 -1.21 -0.98
C MET A 36 11.63 -0.35 -1.84
N VAL A 37 11.04 0.29 -2.86
CA VAL A 37 11.70 1.19 -3.81
C VAL A 37 11.59 2.64 -3.36
N GLN A 38 10.44 2.98 -2.79
CA GLN A 38 10.15 4.29 -2.24
C GLN A 38 9.32 4.13 -0.96
N PRO A 39 9.73 4.77 0.15
CA PRO A 39 11.06 5.39 0.38
C PRO A 39 12.17 4.33 0.38
N MET A 40 13.40 4.70 -0.04
CA MET A 40 14.53 3.77 0.06
C MET A 40 14.86 3.47 1.52
N GLU A 41 15.20 2.20 1.84
CA GLU A 41 15.46 1.79 3.23
C GLU A 41 16.62 2.56 3.86
N GLU A 42 17.62 2.91 3.09
CA GLU A 42 18.79 3.70 3.51
C GLU A 42 18.43 5.14 3.88
N GLU A 43 17.34 5.65 3.33
CA GLU A 43 16.85 7.01 3.56
C GLU A 43 15.96 7.13 4.82
N LEU A 44 15.61 6.02 5.46
CA LEU A 44 14.73 6.02 6.66
C LEU A 44 15.33 6.79 7.86
N GLY A 45 16.61 7.13 7.80
CA GLY A 45 17.32 7.90 8.81
C GLY A 45 17.37 9.42 8.59
N GLY A 46 17.03 9.92 7.41
CA GLY A 46 17.08 11.36 7.10
C GLY A 46 16.59 11.64 5.69
N GLY A 47 15.56 12.40 5.56
CA GLY A 47 14.87 12.92 4.37
C GLY A 47 15.45 12.54 3.01
N GLY A 48 15.12 11.37 2.51
CA GLY A 48 15.50 10.94 1.18
C GLY A 48 15.10 11.94 0.10
N ALA A 49 15.76 11.91 -1.06
CA ALA A 49 15.61 12.87 -2.14
C ALA A 49 14.15 13.10 -2.58
N LEU A 50 13.30 12.07 -2.45
CA LEU A 50 11.87 12.12 -2.81
C LEU A 50 10.94 12.39 -1.60
N GLY A 51 11.44 12.25 -0.36
CA GLY A 51 10.67 12.41 0.87
C GLY A 51 9.87 11.15 1.25
N PHE A 52 9.01 11.29 2.26
CA PHE A 52 8.18 10.22 2.82
C PHE A 52 6.69 10.53 2.66
N GLY A 53 5.85 9.53 2.97
CA GLY A 53 4.41 9.63 2.90
C GLY A 53 3.92 9.78 1.46
N TRP A 54 2.67 10.17 1.33
CA TRP A 54 2.00 10.30 0.04
C TRP A 54 2.71 11.24 -0.95
N ARG A 55 3.36 12.32 -0.45
CA ARG A 55 4.13 13.23 -1.30
C ARG A 55 5.33 12.54 -1.93
N GLY A 56 5.99 11.66 -1.18
CA GLY A 56 7.08 10.83 -1.70
C GLY A 56 6.62 9.88 -2.79
N VAL A 57 5.48 9.22 -2.59
CA VAL A 57 4.87 8.31 -3.58
C VAL A 57 4.55 9.06 -4.88
N ARG A 58 3.84 10.19 -4.80
CA ARG A 58 3.50 11.00 -5.98
C ARG A 58 4.74 11.53 -6.69
N ARG A 59 5.71 12.05 -5.93
CA ARG A 59 6.98 12.53 -6.49
C ARG A 59 7.72 11.41 -7.21
N TRP A 60 7.76 10.21 -6.66
CA TRP A 60 8.34 9.06 -7.35
C TRP A 60 7.69 8.83 -8.72
N CYS A 61 6.37 8.81 -8.79
CA CYS A 61 5.64 8.68 -10.05
C CYS A 61 6.01 9.77 -11.06
N GLN A 62 6.07 11.02 -10.61
CA GLN A 62 6.42 12.17 -11.45
C GLN A 62 7.88 12.13 -11.94
N GLU A 63 8.82 11.67 -11.10
CA GLU A 63 10.23 11.52 -11.46
C GLU A 63 10.45 10.38 -12.46
N VAL A 64 9.71 9.26 -12.32
CA VAL A 64 9.66 8.18 -13.33
C VAL A 64 9.17 8.71 -14.67
N ARG A 65 8.03 9.42 -14.68
CA ARG A 65 7.49 10.04 -15.89
C ARG A 65 8.48 11.00 -16.55
N ALA A 66 9.21 11.77 -15.74
CA ALA A 66 10.19 12.75 -16.23
C ALA A 66 11.51 12.12 -16.70
N GLY A 67 11.68 10.80 -16.58
CA GLY A 67 12.91 10.09 -16.93
C GLY A 67 14.11 10.42 -16.03
N ARG A 68 13.85 10.88 -14.78
CA ARG A 68 14.90 11.16 -13.80
C ARG A 68 15.17 9.98 -12.85
N LEU A 69 14.32 8.96 -12.89
CA LEU A 69 14.51 7.65 -12.28
C LEU A 69 14.45 6.56 -13.35
N SER A 70 14.75 5.32 -12.95
CA SER A 70 14.53 4.15 -13.81
C SER A 70 13.08 4.14 -14.31
N THR A 71 12.90 3.77 -15.57
CA THR A 71 11.57 3.73 -16.20
C THR A 71 10.68 2.63 -15.59
N LEU A 72 9.38 2.69 -15.85
CA LEU A 72 8.49 1.58 -15.47
C LEU A 72 8.91 0.27 -16.15
N GLU A 73 9.36 0.31 -17.39
CA GLU A 73 9.86 -0.85 -18.13
C GLU A 73 11.09 -1.45 -17.45
N ASP A 74 12.02 -0.63 -16.97
CA ASP A 74 13.19 -1.09 -16.22
C ASP A 74 12.75 -1.84 -14.94
N TRP A 75 11.82 -1.27 -14.16
CA TRP A 75 11.30 -1.91 -12.96
C TRP A 75 10.59 -3.22 -13.26
N LEU A 76 9.70 -3.23 -14.26
CA LEU A 76 8.93 -4.41 -14.66
C LEU A 76 9.80 -5.49 -15.33
N SER A 77 10.97 -5.13 -15.87
CA SER A 77 11.94 -6.12 -16.38
C SER A 77 12.72 -6.81 -15.26
N GLN A 78 12.90 -6.15 -14.12
CA GLN A 78 13.69 -6.64 -12.99
C GLN A 78 12.85 -7.33 -11.90
N THR A 79 11.54 -7.13 -11.90
CA THR A 79 10.61 -7.67 -10.91
C THR A 79 9.40 -8.32 -11.60
N ASP A 80 8.70 -9.18 -10.89
CA ASP A 80 7.50 -9.80 -11.41
C ASP A 80 6.27 -8.88 -11.28
N LEU A 81 6.29 -8.00 -10.27
CA LEU A 81 5.25 -7.01 -9.99
C LEU A 81 5.87 -5.72 -9.45
N LEU A 82 5.28 -4.61 -9.85
CA LEU A 82 5.46 -3.29 -9.22
C LEU A 82 4.12 -2.88 -8.59
N ILE A 83 4.12 -2.68 -7.28
CA ILE A 83 2.93 -2.23 -6.54
C ILE A 83 3.16 -0.79 -6.08
N ILE A 84 2.23 0.10 -6.42
CA ILE A 84 2.16 1.45 -5.84
C ILE A 84 1.02 1.43 -4.82
N HIS A 85 1.36 1.73 -3.57
CA HIS A 85 0.45 1.73 -2.43
C HIS A 85 0.30 3.14 -1.89
N LEU A 86 -0.94 3.60 -1.76
CA LEU A 86 -1.29 4.93 -1.27
C LEU A 86 -2.53 4.85 -0.39
N ASP A 87 -2.47 5.40 0.81
CA ASP A 87 -3.61 5.44 1.72
C ASP A 87 -4.75 6.34 1.19
N GLY A 88 -5.98 5.94 1.41
CA GLY A 88 -7.17 6.60 0.89
C GLY A 88 -7.45 7.97 1.51
N ASP A 89 -6.94 8.23 2.72
CA ASP A 89 -7.09 9.51 3.41
C ASP A 89 -6.41 10.67 2.67
N VAL A 90 -5.44 10.36 1.81
CA VAL A 90 -4.76 11.32 0.92
C VAL A 90 -5.73 12.06 0.01
N ALA A 91 -6.91 11.49 -0.28
CA ALA A 91 -7.96 12.17 -1.02
C ALA A 91 -8.47 13.45 -0.31
N ARG A 92 -8.20 13.62 0.99
CA ARG A 92 -8.56 14.83 1.75
C ARG A 92 -7.53 15.95 1.63
N GLU A 93 -6.36 15.65 1.10
CA GLU A 93 -5.29 16.63 0.96
C GLU A 93 -5.63 17.68 -0.11
N PRO A 94 -5.50 18.99 0.19
CA PRO A 94 -5.87 20.05 -0.74
C PRO A 94 -5.14 19.98 -2.08
N ASP A 95 -3.89 19.49 -2.07
CA ASP A 95 -3.03 19.41 -3.25
C ASP A 95 -3.33 18.19 -4.13
N VAL A 96 -4.26 17.32 -3.74
CA VAL A 96 -4.56 16.08 -4.49
C VAL A 96 -5.71 16.27 -5.46
N ALA A 97 -6.60 17.23 -5.22
CA ALA A 97 -7.74 17.58 -6.09
C ALA A 97 -8.54 16.36 -6.58
N CYS A 98 -8.88 15.47 -5.66
CA CYS A 98 -9.53 14.19 -5.93
C CYS A 98 -10.94 14.18 -5.35
N ALA A 99 -11.90 13.57 -6.07
CA ALA A 99 -13.21 13.26 -5.52
C ALA A 99 -13.06 12.21 -4.40
N ARG A 100 -13.84 12.37 -3.33
CA ARG A 100 -13.76 11.50 -2.13
C ARG A 100 -15.12 11.07 -1.58
N PRO A 101 -16.00 10.52 -2.40
CA PRO A 101 -17.23 9.91 -1.90
C PRO A 101 -16.85 8.63 -1.15
N CYS A 102 -16.94 8.64 0.17
CA CYS A 102 -16.72 7.44 0.96
C CYS A 102 -17.80 7.38 2.05
N PRO A 103 -18.76 6.44 2.03
CA PRO A 103 -18.97 5.41 1.01
C PRO A 103 -19.52 5.95 -0.33
N PRO A 104 -19.32 5.22 -1.46
CA PRO A 104 -18.60 3.96 -1.55
C PRO A 104 -17.06 4.17 -1.58
N ALA A 105 -16.33 3.18 -1.04
CA ALA A 105 -14.86 3.22 -0.99
C ALA A 105 -14.22 3.20 -2.38
N GLU A 106 -14.82 2.47 -3.31
CA GLU A 106 -14.36 2.28 -4.68
C GLU A 106 -14.19 3.60 -5.44
N ASP A 107 -15.15 4.52 -5.30
CA ASP A 107 -15.13 5.78 -6.06
C ASP A 107 -13.95 6.66 -5.66
N THR A 108 -13.65 6.74 -4.35
CA THR A 108 -12.45 7.46 -3.88
C THR A 108 -11.17 6.77 -4.30
N ALA A 109 -11.12 5.44 -4.20
CA ALA A 109 -9.96 4.65 -4.62
C ALA A 109 -9.69 4.81 -6.11
N ASP A 110 -10.72 4.79 -6.96
CA ASP A 110 -10.58 5.00 -8.41
C ASP A 110 -10.11 6.41 -8.75
N ALA A 111 -10.59 7.43 -8.03
CA ALA A 111 -10.12 8.80 -8.20
C ALA A 111 -8.64 8.95 -7.82
N LEU A 112 -8.17 8.34 -6.72
CA LEU A 112 -6.75 8.33 -6.35
C LEU A 112 -5.89 7.54 -7.34
N ARG A 113 -6.37 6.40 -7.84
CA ARG A 113 -5.68 5.65 -8.90
C ARG A 113 -5.50 6.49 -10.16
N ALA A 114 -6.53 7.26 -10.55
CA ALA A 114 -6.43 8.18 -11.69
C ALA A 114 -5.38 9.27 -11.46
N VAL A 115 -5.27 9.82 -10.24
CA VAL A 115 -4.22 10.78 -9.87
C VAL A 115 -2.83 10.17 -10.06
N LEU A 116 -2.60 8.95 -9.55
CA LEU A 116 -1.30 8.27 -9.67
C LEU A 116 -0.96 7.91 -11.12
N LEU A 117 -1.94 7.44 -11.90
CA LEU A 117 -1.75 7.19 -13.33
C LEU A 117 -1.40 8.47 -14.09
N ASN A 118 -2.06 9.58 -13.78
CA ASN A 118 -1.72 10.87 -14.36
C ASN A 118 -0.31 11.34 -13.97
N ASP A 119 0.09 11.16 -12.71
CA ASP A 119 1.46 11.46 -12.25
C ASP A 119 2.50 10.60 -12.99
N LEU A 120 2.18 9.35 -13.36
CA LEU A 120 3.00 8.47 -14.20
C LEU A 120 2.94 8.80 -15.71
N GLY A 121 1.97 9.61 -16.14
CA GLY A 121 1.71 9.89 -17.57
C GLY A 121 1.03 8.74 -18.30
N LEU A 122 0.26 7.91 -17.60
CA LEU A 122 -0.42 6.74 -18.12
C LEU A 122 -1.94 6.94 -18.16
N SER A 123 -2.60 6.32 -19.13
CA SER A 123 -4.08 6.22 -19.19
C SER A 123 -4.61 4.95 -18.49
N ALA A 124 -3.78 3.91 -18.40
CA ALA A 124 -4.08 2.66 -17.72
C ALA A 124 -2.79 2.00 -17.23
N PRO A 125 -2.84 1.16 -16.18
CA PRO A 125 -1.66 0.45 -15.72
C PRO A 125 -1.22 -0.60 -16.76
N PRO A 126 0.08 -0.68 -17.12
CA PRO A 126 0.61 -1.75 -17.93
C PRO A 126 0.59 -3.08 -17.14
N PRO A 127 0.67 -4.23 -17.83
CA PRO A 127 0.79 -5.53 -17.16
C PRO A 127 1.96 -5.55 -16.16
N GLY A 128 1.70 -6.01 -14.94
CA GLY A 128 2.70 -6.03 -13.87
C GLY A 128 2.70 -4.80 -12.96
N LEU A 129 2.06 -3.70 -13.35
CA LEU A 129 1.84 -2.55 -12.45
C LEU A 129 0.47 -2.68 -11.76
N LEU A 130 0.46 -2.68 -10.45
CA LEU A 130 -0.74 -2.61 -9.62
C LEU A 130 -0.73 -1.33 -8.78
N ILE A 131 -1.90 -0.73 -8.60
CA ILE A 131 -2.10 0.41 -7.71
C ILE A 131 -3.13 0.02 -6.68
N THR A 132 -2.79 0.08 -5.39
CA THR A 132 -3.68 -0.28 -4.29
C THR A 132 -3.87 0.89 -3.33
N THR A 133 -5.13 1.14 -2.97
CA THR A 133 -5.53 2.28 -2.15
C THR A 133 -6.50 1.82 -1.06
N PRO A 134 -5.99 1.32 0.08
CA PRO A 134 -6.87 0.96 1.21
C PRO A 134 -7.64 2.18 1.72
N MET A 135 -8.92 2.01 2.03
CA MET A 135 -9.79 3.09 2.47
C MET A 135 -10.12 2.99 3.97
N ASP A 136 -9.80 3.95 4.86
CA ASP A 136 -9.06 5.21 4.56
C ASP A 136 -7.54 5.03 4.56
N ALA A 137 -7.02 3.99 5.21
CA ALA A 137 -5.61 3.71 5.39
C ALA A 137 -5.37 2.20 5.48
N THR A 138 -4.12 1.79 5.41
CA THR A 138 -3.68 0.39 5.54
C THR A 138 -4.26 -0.29 6.79
N GLU A 139 -4.46 0.45 7.89
CA GLU A 139 -5.06 -0.04 9.12
C GLU A 139 -6.53 -0.46 8.96
N ALA A 140 -7.23 0.02 7.96
CA ALA A 140 -8.57 -0.45 7.65
C ALA A 140 -8.58 -1.96 7.31
N TRP A 141 -7.53 -2.47 6.69
CA TRP A 141 -7.37 -3.91 6.46
C TRP A 141 -6.99 -4.67 7.73
N LEU A 142 -6.25 -4.02 8.65
CA LEU A 142 -5.77 -4.65 9.88
C LEU A 142 -6.86 -4.79 10.95
N LEU A 143 -7.86 -3.92 10.95
CA LEU A 143 -8.94 -3.95 11.94
C LEU A 143 -9.69 -5.30 11.95
N PRO A 144 -10.21 -5.83 10.83
CA PRO A 144 -10.85 -7.14 10.82
C PRO A 144 -9.87 -8.29 11.07
N ILE A 145 -8.61 -8.13 10.66
CA ILE A 145 -7.57 -9.17 10.86
C ILE A 145 -7.24 -9.35 12.34
N LEU A 146 -7.07 -8.25 13.07
CA LEU A 146 -6.51 -8.24 14.42
C LEU A 146 -7.50 -7.87 15.53
N ARG A 147 -8.71 -7.36 15.20
CA ARG A 147 -9.66 -6.74 16.15
C ARG A 147 -11.08 -7.17 15.91
N ASP A 148 -11.52 -8.10 15.36
CA ASP A 148 -12.93 -8.52 15.17
C ASP A 148 -13.89 -7.34 14.84
N VAL A 149 -13.48 -6.53 13.86
CA VAL A 149 -14.27 -5.40 13.33
C VAL A 149 -14.72 -5.76 11.93
N GLN A 150 -16.04 -5.86 11.71
CA GLN A 150 -16.58 -6.34 10.44
C GLN A 150 -16.51 -5.32 9.30
N THR A 151 -16.58 -4.02 9.60
CA THR A 151 -16.55 -2.96 8.59
C THR A 151 -15.58 -1.87 9.00
N SER A 152 -14.61 -1.61 8.15
CA SER A 152 -13.54 -0.65 8.43
C SER A 152 -13.27 0.32 7.28
N GLU A 153 -13.73 0.02 6.06
CA GLU A 153 -13.64 0.97 4.95
C GLU A 153 -14.52 2.20 5.21
N CYS A 154 -14.04 3.35 4.79
CA CYS A 154 -14.65 4.65 5.05
C CYS A 154 -14.81 5.00 6.55
N ALA A 155 -14.20 4.23 7.44
CA ALA A 155 -14.18 4.56 8.85
C ALA A 155 -13.23 5.72 9.10
N ALA A 156 -13.70 6.73 9.83
CA ALA A 156 -12.83 7.81 10.25
C ALA A 156 -11.69 7.26 11.13
N ASP A 157 -10.45 7.64 10.79
CA ASP A 157 -9.23 7.34 11.53
C ASP A 157 -9.06 5.85 11.91
N PRO A 158 -8.87 4.94 10.93
CA PRO A 158 -8.65 3.53 11.21
C PRO A 158 -7.33 3.30 11.97
N ALA A 159 -6.33 4.18 11.83
CA ALA A 159 -5.08 4.11 12.58
C ALA A 159 -5.32 4.31 14.08
N ALA A 160 -6.12 5.29 14.49
CA ALA A 160 -6.48 5.49 15.89
C ALA A 160 -7.25 4.30 16.47
N ARG A 161 -8.15 3.70 15.69
CA ARG A 161 -8.88 2.48 16.07
C ARG A 161 -7.94 1.28 16.21
N PHE A 162 -7.01 1.12 15.28
CA PHE A 162 -6.00 0.05 15.32
C PHE A 162 -5.11 0.16 16.56
N ILE A 163 -4.69 1.38 16.89
CA ILE A 163 -3.84 1.68 18.06
C ILE A 163 -4.65 1.58 19.37
N GLY A 164 -5.96 1.43 19.31
CA GLY A 164 -6.82 1.30 20.49
C GLY A 164 -7.22 2.64 21.12
N GLY A 165 -7.17 3.72 20.35
CA GLY A 165 -7.55 5.05 20.82
C GLY A 165 -6.58 5.67 21.85
N GLU A 166 -5.39 5.07 22.05
CA GLU A 166 -4.38 5.62 22.94
C GLU A 166 -3.57 6.74 22.26
N PRO A 167 -3.82 8.02 22.58
CA PRO A 167 -3.09 9.14 21.97
C PRO A 167 -1.57 9.05 22.16
N LYS A 168 -1.11 8.40 23.24
CA LYS A 168 0.31 8.15 23.52
C LYS A 168 0.98 7.26 22.48
N LEU A 169 0.23 6.41 21.79
CA LEU A 169 0.77 5.52 20.75
C LEU A 169 0.89 6.23 19.41
N MET A 170 0.01 7.17 19.11
CA MET A 170 0.09 7.98 17.88
C MET A 170 1.33 8.88 17.84
N ASN A 171 1.79 9.33 19.01
CA ASN A 171 3.00 10.16 19.15
C ASN A 171 4.30 9.34 19.34
N GLN A 172 4.26 8.03 19.13
CA GLN A 172 5.47 7.21 19.21
C GLN A 172 6.39 7.46 18.02
N SER A 173 7.69 7.33 18.27
CA SER A 173 8.66 7.39 17.18
C SER A 173 8.37 6.32 16.11
N ARG A 174 8.68 6.63 14.84
CA ARG A 174 8.54 5.70 13.69
C ARG A 174 9.10 4.31 14.01
N LYS A 175 10.23 4.23 14.71
CA LYS A 175 10.86 2.96 15.12
C LYS A 175 9.93 2.09 15.99
N LYS A 176 9.22 2.69 16.96
CA LYS A 176 8.29 1.95 17.82
C LYS A 176 7.04 1.49 17.08
N GLN A 177 6.51 2.33 16.17
CA GLN A 177 5.40 1.95 15.31
C GLN A 177 5.80 0.76 14.42
N THR A 178 6.92 0.84 13.72
CA THR A 178 7.45 -0.25 12.89
C THR A 178 7.62 -1.56 13.67
N ALA A 179 8.14 -1.51 14.89
CA ALA A 179 8.28 -2.69 15.75
C ALA A 179 6.93 -3.34 16.08
N ARG A 180 5.88 -2.56 16.29
CA ARG A 180 4.51 -3.07 16.53
C ARG A 180 3.95 -3.81 15.31
N TYR A 181 4.09 -3.24 14.11
CA TYR A 181 3.64 -3.90 12.88
C TYR A 181 4.43 -5.18 12.61
N ARG A 182 5.74 -5.19 12.86
CA ARG A 182 6.56 -6.39 12.77
C ARG A 182 6.10 -7.48 13.76
N ALA A 183 5.76 -7.11 14.99
CA ALA A 183 5.22 -8.07 15.96
C ALA A 183 3.89 -8.67 15.50
N ALA A 184 3.03 -7.88 14.85
CA ALA A 184 1.73 -8.32 14.33
C ALA A 184 1.83 -9.10 13.00
N SER A 185 2.96 -9.07 12.29
CA SER A 185 3.07 -9.60 10.92
C SER A 185 2.68 -11.08 10.80
N ARG A 186 2.99 -11.89 11.81
CA ARG A 186 2.59 -13.33 11.85
C ARG A 186 1.07 -13.49 11.90
N ASP A 187 0.41 -12.70 12.74
CA ASP A 187 -1.06 -12.75 12.90
C ASP A 187 -1.74 -12.20 11.65
N ILE A 188 -1.17 -11.15 11.05
CA ILE A 188 -1.65 -10.61 9.77
C ILE A 188 -1.60 -11.71 8.70
N SER A 189 -0.47 -12.38 8.56
CA SER A 189 -0.29 -13.46 7.58
C SER A 189 -1.23 -14.64 7.84
N ALA A 190 -1.45 -15.01 9.10
CA ALA A 190 -2.31 -16.13 9.47
C ALA A 190 -3.81 -15.83 9.26
N HIS A 191 -4.24 -14.57 9.38
CA HIS A 191 -5.65 -14.21 9.48
C HIS A 191 -6.10 -13.19 8.42
N TRP A 192 -5.31 -12.90 7.40
CA TRP A 192 -5.63 -11.91 6.36
C TRP A 192 -7.01 -12.13 5.71
N THR A 193 -7.47 -13.38 5.62
CA THR A 193 -8.77 -13.73 5.05
C THR A 193 -9.96 -13.12 5.79
N ARG A 194 -9.78 -12.68 7.03
CA ARG A 194 -10.83 -11.95 7.77
C ARG A 194 -11.13 -10.57 7.20
N ALA A 195 -10.21 -10.02 6.41
CA ALA A 195 -10.41 -8.74 5.71
C ALA A 195 -11.03 -8.90 4.32
N ARG A 196 -11.37 -10.11 3.88
CA ARG A 196 -12.17 -10.32 2.67
C ARG A 196 -13.53 -9.65 2.81
N GLY A 197 -14.03 -9.10 1.70
CA GLY A 197 -15.21 -8.25 1.68
C GLY A 197 -14.88 -6.76 1.81
N LEU A 198 -13.64 -6.39 2.13
CA LEU A 198 -13.18 -5.01 1.96
C LEU A 198 -12.85 -4.78 0.48
N SER A 199 -13.48 -3.76 -0.10
CA SER A 199 -13.52 -3.57 -1.56
C SER A 199 -12.13 -3.50 -2.19
N GLN A 200 -11.19 -2.80 -1.54
CA GLN A 200 -9.85 -2.59 -2.09
C GLN A 200 -8.92 -3.79 -1.86
N LEU A 201 -9.12 -4.58 -0.82
CA LEU A 201 -8.39 -5.84 -0.64
C LEU A 201 -8.90 -6.91 -1.63
N ASP A 202 -10.22 -7.01 -1.81
CA ASP A 202 -10.82 -7.91 -2.80
C ASP A 202 -10.42 -7.53 -4.24
N ARG A 203 -10.27 -6.23 -4.52
CA ARG A 203 -9.73 -5.75 -5.78
C ARG A 203 -8.29 -6.19 -5.97
N LEU A 204 -7.44 -6.00 -4.97
CA LEU A 204 -6.05 -6.45 -5.01
C LEU A 204 -5.96 -7.97 -5.23
N GLU A 205 -6.79 -8.77 -4.54
CA GLU A 205 -6.84 -10.24 -4.73
C GLU A 205 -7.19 -10.58 -6.20
N ARG A 206 -8.20 -9.93 -6.79
CA ARG A 206 -8.59 -10.14 -8.20
C ARG A 206 -7.48 -9.72 -9.17
N GLU A 207 -6.86 -8.57 -8.94
CA GLU A 207 -5.78 -8.07 -9.81
C GLU A 207 -4.53 -8.95 -9.73
N LEU A 208 -4.25 -9.59 -8.58
CA LEU A 208 -3.15 -10.52 -8.38
C LEU A 208 -3.40 -11.94 -8.94
N ALA A 209 -4.64 -12.30 -9.26
CA ALA A 209 -5.00 -13.65 -9.70
C ALA A 209 -4.14 -14.21 -10.86
N PRO A 210 -3.70 -13.43 -11.86
CA PRO A 210 -2.84 -13.92 -12.93
C PRO A 210 -1.47 -14.43 -12.47
N TRP A 211 -1.01 -14.00 -11.30
CA TRP A 211 0.28 -14.40 -10.71
C TRP A 211 0.15 -15.48 -9.63
N ALA A 212 -1.05 -15.71 -9.12
CA ALA A 212 -1.32 -16.73 -8.10
C ALA A 212 -1.21 -18.16 -8.64
N SER A 213 -1.34 -18.35 -9.94
CA SER A 213 -1.34 -19.67 -10.59
C SER A 213 -0.06 -19.98 -11.38
N ARG A 214 0.98 -19.18 -11.26
CA ARG A 214 2.28 -19.36 -11.95
C ARG A 214 3.34 -19.97 -11.04
#